data_c4192ec272a6b54839d84f252cc0aa05
#
_entry.id   c4192ec272a6b54839d84f252cc0aa05
#
_cell.length_a   1.000
_cell.length_b   1.000
_cell.length_c   1.000
_cell.angle_alpha   90.00
_cell.angle_beta   90.00
_cell.angle_gamma   90.00
#
_symmetry.space_group_name_H-M   'P 1'
#
loop_
_entity.id
_entity.type
_entity.pdbx_description
1 polymer ?
#
loop_
_entity_poly.entity_id
_entity_poly.type
_entity_poly.pdbx_seq_one_letter_code
_entity_poly.pdbx_strand_id
1 'polypeptide(L)'
;MEKKVVLYGNFISLLQAEWDSIADYSIEALDSIILKKDELVHQLQSLESDRTRIMKKVAKGLRVSHGNLTMKNLLNIQKSPLNARLAKSRKNLLNKIQLVNSLNYSIRDLMNKSSASFRKSLVHLHSEGEIASSPYHANGKIQKSKKYSSMLSVDA
;
A
#
# COMPACT_ATOMS: atom_id res chain seq x y z
N MET A 1 20.19 8.04 8.38
CA MET A 1 18.97 8.86 8.14
C MET A 1 18.80 9.17 6.66
N GLU A 2 19.78 9.74 5.99
CA GLU A 2 19.73 10.13 4.57
C GLU A 2 19.33 8.96 3.65
N LYS A 3 19.96 7.79 3.81
CA LYS A 3 19.57 6.59 3.05
C LYS A 3 18.07 6.25 3.19
N LYS A 4 17.49 6.37 4.40
CA LYS A 4 16.05 6.19 4.60
C LYS A 4 15.22 7.22 3.84
N VAL A 5 15.64 8.49 3.84
CA VAL A 5 14.93 9.56 3.09
C VAL A 5 14.90 9.25 1.60
N VAL A 6 15.98 8.70 1.03
CA VAL A 6 16.03 8.26 -0.36
C VAL A 6 15.07 7.09 -0.61
N LEU A 7 15.14 6.02 0.21
CA LEU A 7 14.26 4.86 0.04
C LEU A 7 12.77 5.22 0.18
N TYR A 8 12.41 6.10 1.12
CA TYR A 8 11.03 6.59 1.19
C TYR A 8 10.64 7.44 -0.02
N GLY A 9 11.60 8.14 -0.66
CA GLY A 9 11.38 8.80 -1.94
C GLY A 9 11.02 7.79 -3.05
N ASN A 10 11.81 6.73 -3.18
CA ASN A 10 11.55 5.66 -4.14
C ASN A 10 10.21 4.96 -3.86
N PHE A 11 9.88 4.77 -2.59
CA PHE A 11 8.61 4.16 -2.19
C PHE A 11 7.40 5.03 -2.60
N ILE A 12 7.51 6.37 -2.45
CA ILE A 12 6.48 7.31 -2.92
C ILE A 12 6.28 7.18 -4.44
N SER A 13 7.37 7.12 -5.21
CA SER A 13 7.28 6.96 -6.66
C SER A 13 6.62 5.64 -7.07
N LEU A 14 6.90 4.55 -6.35
CA LEU A 14 6.22 3.26 -6.57
C LEU A 14 4.74 3.31 -6.21
N LEU A 15 4.35 4.01 -5.14
CA LEU A 15 2.94 4.18 -4.79
C LEU A 15 2.18 5.02 -5.82
N GLN A 16 2.83 6.01 -6.42
CA GLN A 16 2.24 6.78 -7.53
C GLN A 16 2.03 5.89 -8.75
N ALA A 17 3.05 5.11 -9.13
CA ALA A 17 2.94 4.15 -10.24
C ALA A 17 1.87 3.07 -9.97
N GLU A 18 1.72 2.62 -8.72
CA GLU A 18 0.65 1.68 -8.32
C GLU A 18 -0.74 2.30 -8.50
N TRP A 19 -0.90 3.56 -8.10
CA TRP A 19 -2.15 4.30 -8.32
C TRP A 19 -2.52 4.35 -9.81
N ASP A 20 -1.55 4.75 -10.66
CA ASP A 20 -1.75 4.85 -12.10
C ASP A 20 -2.08 3.48 -12.72
N SER A 21 -1.36 2.43 -12.31
CA SER A 21 -1.60 1.07 -12.79
C SER A 21 -2.98 0.51 -12.40
N ILE A 22 -3.50 0.88 -11.22
CA ILE A 22 -4.85 0.51 -10.80
C ILE A 22 -5.88 1.28 -11.64
N ALA A 23 -5.65 2.56 -11.89
CA ALA A 23 -6.53 3.38 -12.71
C ALA A 23 -6.60 2.89 -14.16
N ASP A 24 -5.47 2.41 -14.71
CA ASP A 24 -5.33 1.88 -16.06
C ASP A 24 -5.66 0.38 -16.18
N TYR A 25 -6.02 -0.29 -15.06
CA TYR A 25 -6.28 -1.74 -14.99
C TYR A 25 -5.11 -2.61 -15.50
N SER A 26 -3.86 -2.16 -15.35
CA SER A 26 -2.67 -2.88 -15.79
C SER A 26 -2.17 -3.85 -14.71
N ILE A 27 -2.52 -5.13 -14.85
CA ILE A 27 -2.15 -6.19 -13.89
C ILE A 27 -0.65 -6.45 -13.92
N GLU A 28 -0.05 -6.52 -15.10
CA GLU A 28 1.40 -6.78 -15.27
C GLU A 28 2.25 -5.67 -14.63
N ALA A 29 1.80 -4.41 -14.73
CA ALA A 29 2.47 -3.30 -14.07
C ALA A 29 2.35 -3.41 -12.55
N LEU A 30 1.17 -3.80 -12.03
CA LEU A 30 0.95 -4.00 -10.60
C LEU A 30 1.86 -5.08 -10.01
N ASP A 31 1.98 -6.24 -10.66
CA ASP A 31 2.85 -7.32 -10.22
C ASP A 31 4.31 -6.87 -10.12
N SER A 32 4.80 -6.16 -11.14
CA SER A 32 6.15 -5.58 -11.14
C SER A 32 6.35 -4.59 -9.98
N ILE A 33 5.35 -3.77 -9.68
CA ILE A 33 5.41 -2.78 -8.60
C ILE A 33 5.42 -3.47 -7.24
N ILE A 34 4.62 -4.52 -7.04
CA ILE A 34 4.57 -5.29 -5.79
C ILE A 34 5.96 -5.85 -5.47
N LEU A 35 6.62 -6.50 -6.43
CA LEU A 35 7.98 -7.04 -6.24
C LEU A 35 8.98 -5.96 -5.84
N LYS A 36 8.94 -4.79 -6.50
CA LYS A 36 9.81 -3.66 -6.16
C LYS A 36 9.52 -3.06 -4.78
N LYS A 37 8.25 -3.05 -4.36
CA LYS A 37 7.85 -2.61 -3.02
C LYS A 37 8.40 -3.55 -1.95
N ASP A 38 8.33 -4.85 -2.15
CA ASP A 38 8.86 -5.84 -1.22
C ASP A 38 10.37 -5.68 -1.04
N GLU A 39 11.12 -5.50 -2.13
CA GLU A 39 12.55 -5.22 -2.04
C GLU A 39 12.85 -3.95 -1.23
N LEU A 40 12.12 -2.85 -1.47
CA LEU A 40 12.28 -1.62 -0.69
C LEU A 40 11.94 -1.80 0.79
N VAL A 41 10.92 -2.59 1.11
CA VAL A 41 10.56 -2.91 2.50
C VAL A 41 11.71 -3.66 3.18
N HIS A 42 12.31 -4.66 2.52
CA HIS A 42 13.49 -5.37 3.04
C HIS A 42 14.67 -4.43 3.28
N GLN A 43 14.95 -3.52 2.36
CA GLN A 43 16.01 -2.51 2.52
C GLN A 43 15.72 -1.58 3.72
N LEU A 44 14.47 -1.14 3.89
CA LEU A 44 14.06 -0.31 5.02
C LEU A 44 14.18 -1.04 6.36
N GLN A 45 13.83 -2.33 6.41
CA GLN A 45 13.99 -3.17 7.60
C GLN A 45 15.46 -3.34 7.99
N SER A 46 16.33 -3.58 7.01
CA SER A 46 17.79 -3.66 7.23
C SER A 46 18.34 -2.36 7.83
N LEU A 47 17.95 -1.20 7.27
CA LEU A 47 18.35 0.11 7.80
C LEU A 47 17.77 0.38 9.20
N GLU A 48 16.60 -0.14 9.53
CA GLU A 48 16.04 -0.01 10.89
C GLU A 48 16.82 -0.85 11.89
N SER A 49 17.21 -2.05 11.53
CA SER A 49 18.08 -2.90 12.34
C SER A 49 19.41 -2.24 12.63
N ASP A 50 20.04 -1.65 11.60
CA ASP A 50 21.28 -0.90 11.75
C ASP A 50 21.10 0.33 12.65
N ARG A 51 20.01 1.08 12.46
CA ARG A 51 19.70 2.22 13.33
C ARG A 51 19.57 1.78 14.79
N THR A 52 18.84 0.71 15.04
CA THR A 52 18.64 0.17 16.38
C THR A 52 19.97 -0.25 17.01
N ARG A 53 20.84 -0.91 16.25
CA ARG A 53 22.17 -1.30 16.69
C ARG A 53 23.04 -0.10 17.07
N ILE A 54 23.02 0.95 16.24
CA ILE A 54 23.75 2.21 16.51
C ILE A 54 23.19 2.89 17.77
N MET A 55 21.86 3.00 17.88
CA MET A 55 21.20 3.64 19.04
C MET A 55 21.52 2.89 20.35
N LYS A 56 21.60 1.54 20.32
CA LYS A 56 22.06 0.76 21.48
C LYS A 56 23.50 1.10 21.89
N LYS A 57 24.41 1.26 20.92
CA LYS A 57 25.81 1.66 21.20
C LYS A 57 25.86 3.08 21.80
N VAL A 58 25.12 4.01 21.25
CA VAL A 58 25.04 5.39 21.75
C VAL A 58 24.44 5.44 23.16
N ALA A 59 23.38 4.68 23.44
CA ALA A 59 22.76 4.58 24.77
C ALA A 59 23.78 4.09 25.81
N LYS A 60 24.56 3.06 25.46
CA LYS A 60 25.67 2.57 26.34
C LYS A 60 26.71 3.65 26.62
N GLY A 61 27.14 4.38 25.59
CA GLY A 61 28.13 5.45 25.74
C GLY A 61 27.63 6.63 26.60
N LEU A 62 26.35 6.94 26.51
CA LEU A 62 25.68 8.00 27.30
C LEU A 62 25.20 7.53 28.68
N ARG A 63 25.34 6.24 29.01
CA ARG A 63 24.81 5.60 30.24
C ARG A 63 23.30 5.86 30.44
N VAL A 64 22.53 5.86 29.36
CA VAL A 64 21.08 6.06 29.36
C VAL A 64 20.39 4.77 28.96
N SER A 65 19.19 4.50 29.50
CA SER A 65 18.39 3.35 29.06
C SER A 65 18.00 3.48 27.59
N HIS A 66 18.18 2.41 26.82
CA HIS A 66 17.87 2.36 25.39
C HIS A 66 16.41 2.72 25.08
N GLY A 67 15.46 2.34 25.96
CA GLY A 67 14.04 2.64 25.78
C GLY A 67 13.72 4.15 25.80
N ASN A 68 14.52 4.93 26.53
CA ASN A 68 14.33 6.37 26.66
C ASN A 68 15.10 7.18 25.61
N LEU A 69 16.00 6.53 24.83
CA LEU A 69 16.81 7.21 23.83
C LEU A 69 16.12 7.29 22.49
N THR A 70 15.32 8.31 22.30
CA THR A 70 14.75 8.64 20.98
C THR A 70 15.69 9.59 20.22
N MET A 71 15.54 9.66 18.89
CA MET A 71 16.29 10.62 18.07
C MET A 71 15.99 12.07 18.50
N LYS A 72 14.77 12.37 18.97
CA LYS A 72 14.40 13.68 19.50
C LYS A 72 15.20 13.98 20.78
N ASN A 73 15.28 13.02 21.70
CA ASN A 73 16.03 13.21 22.96
C ASN A 73 17.54 13.31 22.71
N LEU A 74 18.08 12.53 21.76
CA LEU A 74 19.49 12.60 21.38
C LEU A 74 19.88 14.01 20.89
N LEU A 75 19.04 14.65 20.08
CA LEU A 75 19.27 16.02 19.61
C LEU A 75 19.29 17.06 20.73
N ASN A 76 18.58 16.80 21.84
CA ASN A 76 18.54 17.69 23.00
C ASN A 76 19.70 17.48 23.98
N ILE A 77 20.21 16.25 24.09
CA ILE A 77 21.27 15.87 25.04
C ILE A 77 22.63 16.36 24.56
N GLN A 78 22.92 16.30 23.30
CA GLN A 78 24.22 16.60 22.75
C GLN A 78 24.15 17.83 21.82
N LYS A 79 24.83 18.93 22.20
CA LYS A 79 25.04 20.08 21.32
C LYS A 79 26.18 19.73 20.34
N SER A 80 25.84 19.30 19.14
CA SER A 80 26.78 18.95 18.08
C SER A 80 26.48 19.76 16.81
N PRO A 81 27.47 20.16 16.03
CA PRO A 81 27.24 20.80 14.73
C PRO A 81 26.44 19.91 13.76
N LEU A 82 26.39 18.59 14.01
CA LEU A 82 25.58 17.65 13.25
C LEU A 82 24.08 17.69 13.59
N ASN A 83 23.70 18.34 14.70
CA ASN A 83 22.30 18.36 15.13
C ASN A 83 21.36 19.02 14.11
N ALA A 84 21.78 20.11 13.48
CA ALA A 84 20.99 20.79 12.45
C ALA A 84 20.73 19.87 11.24
N ARG A 85 21.76 19.12 10.80
CA ARG A 85 21.67 18.16 9.70
C ARG A 85 20.78 16.98 10.07
N LEU A 86 20.90 16.45 11.28
CA LEU A 86 20.07 15.36 11.77
C LEU A 86 18.61 15.81 11.95
N ALA A 87 18.37 17.00 12.47
CA ALA A 87 17.03 17.56 12.62
C ALA A 87 16.35 17.76 11.27
N LYS A 88 17.08 18.30 10.27
CA LYS A 88 16.60 18.45 8.89
C LYS A 88 16.25 17.09 8.27
N SER A 89 17.15 16.10 8.40
CA SER A 89 16.92 14.74 7.87
C SER A 89 15.73 14.07 8.56
N ARG A 90 15.55 14.26 9.87
CA ARG A 90 14.40 13.76 10.62
C ARG A 90 13.10 14.38 10.14
N LYS A 91 13.05 15.70 9.95
CA LYS A 91 11.87 16.41 9.45
C LYS A 91 11.48 15.91 8.05
N ASN A 92 12.47 15.81 7.15
CA ASN A 92 12.26 15.30 5.80
C ASN A 92 11.72 13.86 5.82
N LEU A 93 12.25 13.00 6.67
CA LEU A 93 11.80 11.62 6.79
C LEU A 93 10.36 11.55 7.30
N LEU A 94 9.99 12.34 8.31
CA LEU A 94 8.63 12.39 8.84
C LEU A 94 7.62 12.84 7.77
N ASN A 95 7.95 13.87 6.99
CA ASN A 95 7.10 14.33 5.89
C ASN A 95 6.88 13.24 4.83
N LYS A 96 7.96 12.50 4.47
CA LYS A 96 7.83 11.40 3.52
C LYS A 96 7.01 10.24 4.07
N ILE A 97 7.14 9.91 5.35
CA ILE A 97 6.31 8.88 6.00
C ILE A 97 4.83 9.28 5.98
N GLN A 98 4.53 10.55 6.27
CA GLN A 98 3.15 11.04 6.20
C GLN A 98 2.58 10.93 4.78
N LEU A 99 3.38 11.29 3.76
CA LEU A 99 2.97 11.17 2.37
C LEU A 99 2.74 9.70 1.96
N VAL A 100 3.62 8.79 2.36
CA VAL A 100 3.44 7.34 2.12
C VAL A 100 2.13 6.86 2.76
N ASN A 101 1.84 7.25 3.99
CA ASN A 101 0.60 6.85 4.66
C ASN A 101 -0.65 7.39 3.93
N SER A 102 -0.60 8.65 3.48
CA SER A 102 -1.68 9.25 2.70
C SER A 102 -1.90 8.53 1.37
N LEU A 103 -0.82 8.26 0.61
CA LEU A 103 -0.91 7.54 -0.66
C LEU A 103 -1.43 6.11 -0.47
N ASN A 104 -0.94 5.37 0.53
CA ASN A 104 -1.46 4.03 0.84
C ASN A 104 -2.96 4.05 1.18
N TYR A 105 -3.42 5.05 1.92
CA TYR A 105 -4.85 5.20 2.21
C TYR A 105 -5.65 5.44 0.92
N SER A 106 -5.18 6.35 0.07
CA SER A 106 -5.82 6.66 -1.20
C SER A 106 -5.88 5.45 -2.14
N ILE A 107 -4.79 4.66 -2.22
CA ILE A 107 -4.75 3.44 -3.03
C ILE A 107 -5.78 2.41 -2.53
N ARG A 108 -5.87 2.20 -1.21
CA ARG A 108 -6.90 1.31 -0.65
C ARG A 108 -8.32 1.77 -0.97
N ASP A 109 -8.58 3.07 -0.88
CA ASP A 109 -9.88 3.64 -1.22
C ASP A 109 -10.20 3.44 -2.69
N LEU A 110 -9.24 3.68 -3.58
CA LEU A 110 -9.36 3.43 -5.02
C LEU A 110 -9.68 1.95 -5.30
N MET A 111 -8.93 1.02 -4.72
CA MET A 111 -9.14 -0.41 -4.90
C MET A 111 -10.54 -0.85 -4.42
N ASN A 112 -10.98 -0.35 -3.27
CA ASN A 112 -12.31 -0.66 -2.72
C ASN A 112 -13.42 -0.14 -3.64
N LYS A 113 -13.30 1.07 -4.15
CA LYS A 113 -14.27 1.67 -5.08
C LYS A 113 -14.29 0.94 -6.41
N SER A 114 -13.15 0.62 -6.97
CA SER A 114 -13.02 -0.14 -8.21
C SER A 114 -13.66 -1.52 -8.08
N SER A 115 -13.34 -2.25 -7.01
CA SER A 115 -13.91 -3.57 -6.71
C SER A 115 -15.44 -3.52 -6.53
N ALA A 116 -15.95 -2.50 -5.83
CA ALA A 116 -17.38 -2.31 -5.64
C ALA A 116 -18.10 -2.00 -6.97
N SER A 117 -17.49 -1.18 -7.83
CA SER A 117 -18.02 -0.86 -9.16
C SER A 117 -18.06 -2.09 -10.04
N PHE A 118 -16.99 -2.88 -10.05
CA PHE A 118 -16.92 -4.14 -10.80
C PHE A 118 -18.02 -5.13 -10.36
N ARG A 119 -18.20 -5.32 -9.05
CA ARG A 119 -19.30 -6.17 -8.53
C ARG A 119 -20.67 -5.70 -8.95
N LYS A 120 -20.93 -4.39 -8.91
CA LYS A 120 -22.21 -3.82 -9.37
C LYS A 120 -22.44 -4.09 -10.86
N SER A 121 -21.42 -3.92 -11.69
CA SER A 121 -21.49 -4.21 -13.13
C SER A 121 -21.80 -5.67 -13.40
N LEU A 122 -21.17 -6.62 -12.67
CA LEU A 122 -21.47 -8.04 -12.79
C LEU A 122 -22.92 -8.39 -12.41
N VAL A 123 -23.41 -7.81 -11.32
CA VAL A 123 -24.81 -7.99 -10.89
C VAL A 123 -25.77 -7.46 -11.95
N HIS A 124 -25.47 -6.28 -12.52
CA HIS A 124 -26.29 -5.69 -13.57
C HIS A 124 -26.34 -6.55 -14.84
N LEU A 125 -25.17 -7.00 -15.31
CA LEU A 125 -25.08 -7.92 -16.47
C LEU A 125 -25.83 -9.23 -16.22
N HIS A 126 -25.78 -9.76 -14.99
CA HIS A 126 -26.50 -10.97 -14.63
C HIS A 126 -28.01 -10.76 -14.63
N SER A 127 -28.48 -9.64 -14.09
CA SER A 127 -29.91 -9.28 -14.07
C SER A 127 -30.47 -8.98 -15.47
N GLU A 128 -29.69 -8.32 -16.33
CA GLU A 128 -30.11 -8.09 -17.73
C GLU A 128 -30.14 -9.38 -18.54
N GLY A 129 -29.25 -10.32 -18.27
CA GLY A 129 -29.27 -11.65 -18.90
C GLY A 129 -30.53 -12.47 -18.53
N GLU A 130 -31.08 -12.25 -17.35
CA GLU A 130 -32.36 -12.86 -16.94
C GLU A 130 -33.60 -12.20 -17.60
N ILE A 131 -33.52 -10.90 -17.89
CA ILE A 131 -34.62 -10.13 -18.53
C ILE A 131 -34.66 -10.40 -20.05
N ALA A 132 -33.51 -10.69 -20.67
CA ALA A 132 -33.43 -10.94 -22.12
C ALA A 132 -33.96 -12.31 -22.53
N SER A 133 -34.15 -13.24 -21.61
CA SER A 133 -34.83 -14.51 -21.88
C SER A 133 -36.35 -14.32 -21.75
N SER A 134 -37.05 -14.09 -22.87
CA SER A 134 -38.49 -14.13 -22.87
C SER A 134 -38.97 -15.43 -22.18
N PRO A 135 -39.83 -15.32 -21.11
CA PRO A 135 -40.24 -16.51 -20.37
C PRO A 135 -41.20 -17.42 -21.21
N TYR A 136 -41.49 -17.01 -22.43
CA TYR A 136 -42.42 -17.73 -23.30
C TYR A 136 -41.78 -18.16 -24.62
N HIS A 137 -42.02 -19.42 -25.01
CA HIS A 137 -41.80 -19.86 -26.37
C HIS A 137 -42.83 -19.28 -27.35
N ALA A 138 -42.49 -19.20 -28.64
CA ALA A 138 -43.43 -18.73 -29.68
C ALA A 138 -44.75 -19.52 -29.71
N ASN A 139 -44.77 -20.69 -29.08
CA ASN A 139 -45.95 -21.57 -28.94
C ASN A 139 -46.75 -21.36 -27.61
N GLY A 140 -46.49 -20.31 -26.87
CA GLY A 140 -47.16 -19.96 -25.61
C GLY A 140 -46.81 -20.82 -24.40
N LYS A 141 -45.78 -21.72 -24.49
CA LYS A 141 -45.33 -22.50 -23.34
C LYS A 141 -44.27 -21.72 -22.55
N ILE A 142 -44.34 -21.78 -21.21
CA ILE A 142 -43.35 -21.17 -20.33
C ILE A 142 -42.01 -21.91 -20.48
N GLN A 143 -40.96 -21.17 -20.81
CA GLN A 143 -39.60 -21.66 -20.84
C GLN A 143 -39.08 -21.77 -19.38
N LYS A 144 -38.85 -23.02 -18.92
CA LYS A 144 -38.16 -23.19 -17.64
C LYS A 144 -36.73 -22.68 -17.79
N SER A 145 -36.41 -21.56 -17.16
CA SER A 145 -35.07 -21.01 -17.14
C SER A 145 -34.10 -22.06 -16.57
N LYS A 146 -33.17 -22.56 -17.40
CA LYS A 146 -31.99 -23.25 -16.87
C LYS A 146 -31.22 -22.22 -16.08
N LYS A 147 -31.22 -22.34 -14.75
CA LYS A 147 -30.33 -21.58 -13.90
C LYS A 147 -28.90 -21.85 -14.35
N TYR A 148 -28.27 -20.89 -14.99
CA TYR A 148 -26.82 -20.87 -15.15
C TYR A 148 -26.21 -20.51 -13.79
N SER A 149 -26.18 -21.49 -12.89
CA SER A 149 -25.58 -21.34 -11.55
C SER A 149 -24.15 -21.91 -11.50
N SER A 150 -23.40 -21.88 -12.59
CA SER A 150 -22.11 -22.61 -12.61
C SER A 150 -20.88 -21.79 -13.00
N MET A 151 -20.87 -20.46 -12.85
CA MET A 151 -19.68 -19.68 -13.18
C MET A 151 -18.94 -19.05 -12.01
N LEU A 152 -19.29 -19.35 -10.77
CA LEU A 152 -18.56 -18.83 -9.59
C LEU A 152 -18.43 -19.90 -8.50
N SER A 153 -17.97 -21.10 -8.83
CA SER A 153 -17.29 -21.96 -7.86
C SER A 153 -15.79 -21.77 -8.03
N VAL A 154 -15.26 -20.70 -7.44
CA VAL A 154 -13.83 -20.64 -7.11
C VAL A 154 -13.70 -21.32 -5.76
N ASP A 155 -13.23 -22.57 -5.79
CA ASP A 155 -12.81 -23.26 -4.58
C ASP A 155 -11.66 -22.46 -3.94
N ALA A 156 -11.81 -22.16 -2.66
CA ALA A 156 -10.81 -21.55 -1.81
C ALA A 156 -9.77 -22.59 -1.36
#